data_423d262648d14417ebb236c197f02b6a
#
_entry.id   423d262648d14417ebb236c197f02b6a
#
_cell.length_a   1.000
_cell.length_b   1.000
_cell.length_c   1.000
_cell.angle_alpha   90.00
_cell.angle_beta   90.00
_cell.angle_gamma   90.00
#
_symmetry.space_group_name_H-M   'P 1'
#
loop_
_entity.id
_entity.type
_entity.pdbx_description
1 polymer ?
#
loop_
_entity_poly.entity_id
_entity_poly.type
_entity_poly.pdbx_seq_one_letter_code
_entity_poly.pdbx_strand_id
1 'polypeptide(L)'
;ELASRERAHLMAVLAQSSRVPPMTVEALVACGRHPHLAWGGRLGPDDRAAVEAAMERAGVARFRSHDLRQLSGGERQRAHVARTLAQDTDLIVLDEPTTYLDISACHDLMALVRDLNRREGKTVAMVIHDLDLALRYSDYLVVMQKGRVVDAGPTDEVLASGAVGDAFSMDICPHDRPRFAERGEDFEGRAETERG
;
A
#
# COMPACT_ATOMS: atom_id res chain seq x y z
N GLU A 1 -18.24 0.53 21.57
CA GLU A 1 -16.84 0.80 21.12
C GLU A 1 -16.03 -0.47 21.29
N LEU A 2 -15.29 -0.87 20.25
CA LEU A 2 -14.40 -2.04 20.30
C LEU A 2 -13.17 -1.72 21.15
N ALA A 3 -12.69 -2.71 21.92
CA ALA A 3 -11.42 -2.59 22.65
C ALA A 3 -10.25 -2.44 21.65
N SER A 4 -9.13 -1.81 22.08
CA SER A 4 -7.98 -1.55 21.20
C SER A 4 -7.42 -2.83 20.56
N ARG A 5 -7.45 -3.95 21.27
CA ARG A 5 -6.99 -5.25 20.78
C ARG A 5 -7.93 -5.82 19.73
N GLU A 6 -9.24 -5.72 19.92
CA GLU A 6 -10.26 -6.16 18.94
C GLU A 6 -10.12 -5.38 17.64
N ARG A 7 -9.93 -4.06 17.71
CA ARG A 7 -9.63 -3.23 16.52
C ARG A 7 -8.37 -3.68 15.80
N ALA A 8 -7.32 -4.03 16.55
CA ALA A 8 -6.05 -4.47 15.98
C ALA A 8 -6.13 -5.87 15.33
N HIS A 9 -7.14 -6.68 15.62
CA HIS A 9 -7.42 -7.91 14.86
C HIS A 9 -8.23 -7.66 13.58
N LEU A 10 -8.95 -6.55 13.51
CA LEU A 10 -9.79 -6.23 12.36
C LEU A 10 -9.06 -5.37 11.33
N MET A 11 -8.16 -4.50 11.79
CA MET A 11 -7.55 -3.48 10.94
C MET A 11 -6.08 -3.25 11.30
N ALA A 12 -5.23 -3.32 10.29
CA ALA A 12 -3.84 -2.88 10.37
C ALA A 12 -3.70 -1.47 9.80
N VAL A 13 -2.91 -0.62 10.47
CA VAL A 13 -2.72 0.77 10.06
C VAL A 13 -1.23 1.08 9.89
N LEU A 14 -0.87 1.55 8.71
CA LEU A 14 0.38 2.25 8.46
C LEU A 14 0.13 3.75 8.63
N ALA A 15 0.44 4.28 9.79
CA ALA A 15 0.37 5.71 10.03
C ALA A 15 1.66 6.40 9.57
N GLN A 16 1.55 7.65 9.14
CA GLN A 16 2.70 8.49 8.85
C GLN A 16 3.59 8.62 10.11
N SER A 17 4.84 8.18 10.04
CA SER A 17 5.75 8.20 11.17
C SER A 17 7.06 8.91 10.82
N SER A 18 7.40 9.93 11.61
CA SER A 18 8.67 10.65 11.49
C SER A 18 9.79 10.07 12.36
N ARG A 19 9.47 9.21 13.34
CA ARG A 19 10.46 8.66 14.28
C ARG A 19 10.96 7.32 13.82
N VAL A 20 12.28 7.18 13.78
CA VAL A 20 12.98 5.93 13.45
C VAL A 20 13.53 5.33 14.75
N PRO A 21 12.90 4.27 15.29
CA PRO A 21 13.38 3.65 16.51
C PRO A 21 14.70 2.89 16.27
N PRO A 22 15.58 2.78 17.29
CA PRO A 22 16.83 2.02 17.20
C PRO A 22 16.52 0.52 17.34
N MET A 23 16.07 -0.11 16.26
CA MET A 23 15.76 -1.54 16.22
C MET A 23 16.02 -2.11 14.84
N THR A 24 16.10 -3.43 14.73
CA THR A 24 16.27 -4.12 13.45
C THR A 24 14.96 -4.16 12.66
N VAL A 25 15.07 -4.40 11.35
CA VAL A 25 13.90 -4.62 10.48
C VAL A 25 13.03 -5.76 11.01
N GLU A 26 13.63 -6.90 11.36
CA GLU A 26 12.90 -8.04 11.92
C GLU A 26 12.14 -7.68 13.19
N ALA A 27 12.78 -6.94 14.11
CA ALA A 27 12.14 -6.50 15.34
C ALA A 27 10.95 -5.56 15.07
N LEU A 28 11.07 -4.65 14.09
CA LEU A 28 9.96 -3.81 13.67
C LEU A 28 8.80 -4.65 13.11
N VAL A 29 9.09 -5.57 12.19
CA VAL A 29 8.06 -6.39 11.56
C VAL A 29 7.37 -7.29 12.58
N ALA A 30 8.14 -7.85 13.52
CA ALA A 30 7.62 -8.64 14.64
C ALA A 30 6.62 -7.87 15.53
N CYS A 31 6.74 -6.54 15.64
CA CYS A 31 5.75 -5.72 16.33
C CYS A 31 4.35 -5.84 15.72
N GLY A 32 4.22 -6.17 14.43
CA GLY A 32 2.93 -6.44 13.78
C GLY A 32 2.18 -7.61 14.42
N ARG A 33 2.89 -8.54 15.07
CA ARG A 33 2.27 -9.69 15.72
C ARG A 33 1.74 -9.42 17.14
N HIS A 34 2.02 -8.25 17.73
CA HIS A 34 1.60 -7.93 19.11
C HIS A 34 0.11 -8.18 19.40
N PRO A 35 -0.85 -7.90 18.50
CA PRO A 35 -2.26 -8.20 18.75
C PRO A 35 -2.55 -9.69 18.97
N HIS A 36 -1.76 -10.56 18.36
CA HIS A 36 -1.93 -12.02 18.42
C HIS A 36 -1.28 -12.65 19.66
N LEU A 37 -0.35 -11.95 20.29
CA LEU A 37 0.37 -12.49 21.46
C LEU A 37 -0.47 -12.38 22.73
N ALA A 38 -0.35 -13.39 23.61
CA ALA A 38 -0.79 -13.24 25.00
C ALA A 38 0.04 -12.16 25.71
N TRP A 39 -0.47 -11.61 26.81
CA TRP A 39 0.25 -10.61 27.61
C TRP A 39 1.64 -11.11 28.00
N GLY A 40 2.70 -10.40 27.62
CA GLY A 40 4.08 -10.84 27.84
C GLY A 40 4.53 -12.05 27.02
N GLY A 41 3.72 -12.48 26.03
CA GLY A 41 3.99 -13.65 25.19
C GLY A 41 5.17 -13.44 24.25
N ARG A 42 5.82 -14.57 23.91
CA ARG A 42 6.88 -14.63 22.89
C ARG A 42 6.29 -15.10 21.56
N LEU A 43 6.91 -14.69 20.46
CA LEU A 43 6.55 -15.15 19.12
C LEU A 43 6.62 -16.68 19.03
N GLY A 44 5.49 -17.29 18.67
CA GLY A 44 5.40 -18.70 18.32
C GLY A 44 5.98 -19.03 16.94
N PRO A 45 5.97 -20.30 16.52
CA PRO A 45 6.39 -20.69 15.18
C PRO A 45 5.57 -19.99 14.08
N ASP A 46 4.24 -19.93 14.23
CA ASP A 46 3.33 -19.31 13.27
C ASP A 46 3.56 -17.79 13.16
N ASP A 47 3.83 -17.13 14.29
CA ASP A 47 4.17 -15.69 14.27
C ASP A 47 5.47 -15.44 13.54
N ARG A 48 6.49 -16.29 13.73
CA ARG A 48 7.76 -16.18 13.02
C ARG A 48 7.58 -16.40 11.52
N ALA A 49 6.77 -17.36 11.13
CA ALA A 49 6.43 -17.61 9.73
C ALA A 49 5.71 -16.40 9.09
N ALA A 50 4.76 -15.79 9.81
CA ALA A 50 4.07 -14.59 9.36
C ALA A 50 5.02 -13.38 9.21
N VAL A 51 5.96 -13.20 10.14
CA VAL A 51 7.00 -12.16 10.05
C VAL A 51 7.89 -12.37 8.83
N GLU A 52 8.34 -13.60 8.58
CA GLU A 52 9.15 -13.96 7.43
C GLU A 52 8.43 -13.67 6.12
N ALA A 53 7.23 -14.19 5.97
CA ALA A 53 6.40 -13.97 4.78
C ALA A 53 6.14 -12.48 4.52
N ALA A 54 5.89 -11.70 5.56
CA ALA A 54 5.68 -10.26 5.45
C ALA A 54 6.95 -9.53 4.98
N MET A 55 8.13 -9.93 5.47
CA MET A 55 9.41 -9.35 5.03
C MET A 55 9.74 -9.70 3.58
N GLU A 56 9.47 -10.93 3.16
CA GLU A 56 9.66 -11.37 1.78
C GLU A 56 8.76 -10.60 0.82
N ARG A 57 7.46 -10.49 1.15
CA ARG A 57 6.46 -9.79 0.32
C ARG A 57 6.77 -8.30 0.16
N ALA A 58 7.25 -7.65 1.21
CA ALA A 58 7.66 -6.25 1.14
C ALA A 58 9.08 -6.05 0.57
N GLY A 59 9.80 -7.13 0.21
CA GLY A 59 11.15 -7.08 -0.37
C GLY A 59 12.22 -6.59 0.61
N VAL A 60 12.03 -6.80 1.92
CA VAL A 60 12.96 -6.34 2.96
C VAL A 60 13.67 -7.47 3.71
N ALA A 61 13.47 -8.72 3.35
CA ALA A 61 14.08 -9.88 4.01
C ALA A 61 15.62 -9.80 4.07
N ARG A 62 16.25 -9.28 3.01
CA ARG A 62 17.72 -9.07 2.95
C ARG A 62 18.24 -8.08 4.01
N PHE A 63 17.38 -7.23 4.54
CA PHE A 63 17.73 -6.22 5.55
C PHE A 63 17.36 -6.64 6.98
N ARG A 64 16.98 -7.90 7.19
CA ARG A 64 16.48 -8.45 8.46
C ARG A 64 17.20 -7.93 9.71
N SER A 65 18.53 -8.02 9.70
CA SER A 65 19.39 -7.66 10.84
C SER A 65 19.88 -6.21 10.82
N HIS A 66 19.54 -5.43 9.77
CA HIS A 66 19.96 -4.02 9.70
C HIS A 66 19.14 -3.16 10.66
N ASP A 67 19.80 -2.18 11.27
CA ASP A 67 19.12 -1.13 12.02
C ASP A 67 18.34 -0.23 11.07
N LEU A 68 17.09 0.12 11.43
CA LEU A 68 16.22 0.96 10.63
C LEU A 68 16.84 2.32 10.28
N ARG A 69 17.75 2.82 11.11
CA ARG A 69 18.46 4.09 10.88
C ARG A 69 19.49 4.02 9.75
N GLN A 70 19.90 2.82 9.36
CA GLN A 70 20.86 2.57 8.28
C GLN A 70 20.17 2.43 6.91
N LEU A 71 18.84 2.31 6.89
CA LEU A 71 18.06 2.14 5.68
C LEU A 71 17.79 3.48 4.99
N SER A 72 17.69 3.44 3.66
CA SER A 72 17.12 4.54 2.88
C SER A 72 15.65 4.80 3.28
N GLY A 73 15.11 5.96 2.90
CA GLY A 73 13.70 6.28 3.16
C GLY A 73 12.75 5.22 2.60
N GLY A 74 12.99 4.78 1.36
CA GLY A 74 12.16 3.77 0.70
C GLY A 74 12.26 2.38 1.32
N GLU A 75 13.46 1.92 1.68
CA GLU A 75 13.64 0.63 2.37
C GLU A 75 12.95 0.63 3.73
N ARG A 76 13.06 1.74 4.46
CA ARG A 76 12.37 1.93 5.74
C ARG A 76 10.86 1.92 5.59
N GLN A 77 10.32 2.60 4.57
CA GLN A 77 8.89 2.58 4.26
C GLN A 77 8.40 1.16 3.99
N ARG A 78 9.13 0.38 3.18
CA ARG A 78 8.82 -1.03 2.93
C ARG A 78 8.89 -1.88 4.21
N ALA A 79 9.80 -1.60 5.14
CA ALA A 79 9.84 -2.28 6.43
C ALA A 79 8.59 -1.98 7.28
N HIS A 80 8.08 -0.75 7.24
CA HIS A 80 6.81 -0.40 7.88
C HIS A 80 5.61 -1.06 7.21
N VAL A 81 5.60 -1.18 5.88
CA VAL A 81 4.58 -1.98 5.15
C VAL A 81 4.65 -3.44 5.59
N ALA A 82 5.85 -4.05 5.68
CA ALA A 82 6.02 -5.41 6.18
C ALA A 82 5.43 -5.60 7.59
N ARG A 83 5.65 -4.64 8.50
CA ARG A 83 5.04 -4.66 9.84
C ARG A 83 3.51 -4.69 9.76
N THR A 84 2.93 -3.90 8.87
CA THR A 84 1.47 -3.84 8.67
C THR A 84 0.95 -5.16 8.11
N LEU A 85 1.65 -5.78 7.15
CA LEU A 85 1.30 -7.09 6.61
C LEU A 85 1.41 -8.21 7.64
N ALA A 86 2.43 -8.18 8.52
CA ALA A 86 2.62 -9.16 9.57
C ALA A 86 1.48 -9.18 10.59
N GLN A 87 0.69 -8.13 10.69
CA GLN A 87 -0.51 -8.08 11.54
C GLN A 87 -1.64 -8.98 11.03
N ASP A 88 -1.65 -9.30 9.74
CA ASP A 88 -2.56 -10.25 9.08
C ASP A 88 -4.05 -9.98 9.36
N THR A 89 -4.52 -8.84 8.92
CA THR A 89 -5.92 -8.38 9.04
C THR A 89 -6.61 -8.33 7.69
N ASP A 90 -7.95 -8.36 7.68
CA ASP A 90 -8.75 -8.24 6.45
C ASP A 90 -8.80 -6.81 5.90
N LEU A 91 -8.69 -5.81 6.80
CA LEU A 91 -8.63 -4.39 6.43
C LEU A 91 -7.24 -3.84 6.69
N ILE A 92 -6.67 -3.22 5.67
CA ILE A 92 -5.37 -2.54 5.72
C ILE A 92 -5.58 -1.06 5.38
N VAL A 93 -5.14 -0.18 6.27
CA VAL A 93 -5.18 1.28 6.04
C VAL A 93 -3.76 1.80 5.90
N LEU A 94 -3.47 2.46 4.79
CA LEU A 94 -2.15 3.00 4.47
C LEU A 94 -2.24 4.52 4.33
N ASP A 95 -1.56 5.24 5.21
CA ASP A 95 -1.49 6.70 5.17
C ASP A 95 -0.20 7.12 4.45
N GLU A 96 -0.35 7.66 3.24
CA GLU A 96 0.72 8.10 2.34
C GLU A 96 1.86 7.07 2.17
N PRO A 97 1.56 5.81 1.78
CA PRO A 97 2.58 4.76 1.77
C PRO A 97 3.65 4.95 0.68
N THR A 98 3.43 5.82 -0.30
CA THR A 98 4.33 6.10 -1.41
C THR A 98 5.33 7.23 -1.11
N THR A 99 5.19 7.94 0.00
CA THR A 99 6.11 8.99 0.43
C THR A 99 7.52 8.41 0.62
N TYR A 100 8.54 9.09 0.08
CA TYR A 100 9.96 8.69 0.07
C TYR A 100 10.30 7.51 -0.85
N LEU A 101 9.38 7.00 -1.66
CA LEU A 101 9.65 6.00 -2.68
C LEU A 101 10.00 6.66 -4.01
N ASP A 102 10.91 6.06 -4.76
CA ASP A 102 11.08 6.36 -6.18
C ASP A 102 9.93 5.77 -7.02
N ILE A 103 9.85 6.16 -8.27
CA ILE A 103 8.76 5.76 -9.18
C ILE A 103 8.65 4.23 -9.26
N SER A 104 9.76 3.50 -9.38
CA SER A 104 9.76 2.04 -9.47
C SER A 104 9.22 1.42 -8.18
N ALA A 105 9.71 1.88 -7.02
CA ALA A 105 9.28 1.40 -5.71
C ALA A 105 7.80 1.73 -5.42
N CYS A 106 7.28 2.87 -5.93
CA CYS A 106 5.85 3.17 -5.87
C CYS A 106 5.02 2.13 -6.63
N HIS A 107 5.41 1.82 -7.87
CA HIS A 107 4.72 0.82 -8.67
C HIS A 107 4.80 -0.59 -8.06
N ASP A 108 5.96 -0.98 -7.49
CA ASP A 108 6.12 -2.26 -6.81
C ASP A 108 5.19 -2.36 -5.59
N LEU A 109 5.09 -1.29 -4.79
CA LEU A 109 4.17 -1.22 -3.66
C LEU A 109 2.71 -1.31 -4.11
N MET A 110 2.34 -0.59 -5.16
CA MET A 110 0.97 -0.62 -5.67
C MET A 110 0.62 -2.00 -6.27
N ALA A 111 1.58 -2.68 -6.91
CA ALA A 111 1.41 -4.05 -7.37
C ALA A 111 1.17 -5.01 -6.19
N LEU A 112 1.95 -4.88 -5.11
CA LEU A 112 1.73 -5.64 -3.87
C LEU A 112 0.33 -5.40 -3.30
N VAL A 113 -0.12 -4.14 -3.22
CA VAL A 113 -1.47 -3.78 -2.73
C VAL A 113 -2.55 -4.44 -3.59
N ARG A 114 -2.40 -4.40 -4.92
CA ARG A 114 -3.33 -5.06 -5.85
C ARG A 114 -3.37 -6.58 -5.62
N ASP A 115 -2.22 -7.21 -5.41
CA ASP A 115 -2.16 -8.66 -5.14
C ASP A 115 -2.85 -9.01 -3.82
N LEU A 116 -2.69 -8.22 -2.77
CA LEU A 116 -3.42 -8.35 -1.51
C LEU A 116 -4.94 -8.32 -1.71
N ASN A 117 -5.42 -7.39 -2.52
CA ASN A 117 -6.83 -7.26 -2.81
C ASN A 117 -7.34 -8.39 -3.72
N ARG A 118 -6.69 -8.60 -4.89
CA ARG A 118 -7.22 -9.51 -5.92
C ARG A 118 -7.03 -10.99 -5.60
N ARG A 119 -5.93 -11.35 -4.96
CA ARG A 119 -5.59 -12.76 -4.68
C ARG A 119 -5.97 -13.20 -3.29
N GLU A 120 -5.95 -12.29 -2.31
CA GLU A 120 -6.18 -12.61 -0.91
C GLU A 120 -7.51 -12.06 -0.37
N GLY A 121 -8.24 -11.28 -1.19
CA GLY A 121 -9.53 -10.71 -0.81
C GLY A 121 -9.45 -9.64 0.27
N LYS A 122 -8.27 -9.09 0.55
CA LYS A 122 -8.10 -8.05 1.57
C LYS A 122 -8.65 -6.71 1.07
N THR A 123 -9.28 -5.96 1.95
CA THR A 123 -9.68 -4.57 1.68
C THR A 123 -8.54 -3.63 2.03
N VAL A 124 -8.13 -2.79 1.08
CA VAL A 124 -7.08 -1.79 1.30
C VAL A 124 -7.63 -0.40 1.10
N ALA A 125 -7.55 0.43 2.12
CA ALA A 125 -7.85 1.86 2.06
C ALA A 125 -6.53 2.64 2.11
N MET A 126 -6.33 3.59 1.19
CA MET A 126 -5.11 4.39 1.13
C MET A 126 -5.40 5.87 1.03
N VAL A 127 -4.59 6.68 1.72
CA VAL A 127 -4.46 8.11 1.43
C VAL A 127 -3.30 8.28 0.45
N ILE A 128 -3.57 8.83 -0.72
CA ILE A 128 -2.60 9.06 -1.79
C ILE A 128 -2.74 10.49 -2.29
N HIS A 129 -1.60 11.16 -2.50
CA HIS A 129 -1.54 12.49 -3.12
C HIS A 129 -1.27 12.43 -4.63
N ASP A 130 -0.71 11.32 -5.11
CA ASP A 130 -0.45 11.08 -6.53
C ASP A 130 -1.74 10.61 -7.21
N LEU A 131 -2.30 11.49 -8.03
CA LEU A 131 -3.55 11.24 -8.72
C LEU A 131 -3.43 10.13 -9.76
N ASP A 132 -2.30 10.02 -10.47
CA ASP A 132 -2.08 8.96 -11.46
C ASP A 132 -2.08 7.58 -10.78
N LEU A 133 -1.41 7.43 -9.64
CA LEU A 133 -1.46 6.20 -8.84
C LEU A 133 -2.87 5.92 -8.33
N ALA A 134 -3.58 6.93 -7.82
CA ALA A 134 -4.94 6.76 -7.33
C ALA A 134 -5.88 6.25 -8.44
N LEU A 135 -5.86 6.90 -9.59
CA LEU A 135 -6.71 6.53 -10.74
C LEU A 135 -6.36 5.17 -11.33
N ARG A 136 -5.07 4.82 -11.30
CA ARG A 136 -4.56 3.57 -11.88
C ARG A 136 -4.89 2.35 -11.04
N TYR A 137 -4.81 2.47 -9.72
CA TYR A 137 -4.80 1.32 -8.82
C TYR A 137 -6.06 1.19 -7.97
N SER A 138 -6.94 2.20 -7.91
CA SER A 138 -8.14 2.15 -7.09
C SER A 138 -9.36 1.66 -7.85
N ASP A 139 -10.15 0.81 -7.22
CA ASP A 139 -11.48 0.41 -7.69
C ASP A 139 -12.54 1.44 -7.26
N TYR A 140 -12.29 2.13 -6.13
CA TYR A 140 -13.20 3.08 -5.50
C TYR A 140 -12.42 4.31 -5.03
N LEU A 141 -12.94 5.49 -5.27
CA LEU A 141 -12.35 6.75 -4.84
C LEU A 141 -13.22 7.45 -3.81
N VAL A 142 -12.58 8.11 -2.88
CA VAL A 142 -13.18 9.08 -1.96
C VAL A 142 -12.42 10.38 -2.14
N VAL A 143 -13.06 11.37 -2.75
CA VAL A 143 -12.47 12.70 -2.98
C VAL A 143 -12.76 13.59 -1.79
N MET A 144 -11.71 14.13 -1.19
CA MET A 144 -11.82 15.01 -0.04
C MET A 144 -11.29 16.40 -0.34
N GLN A 145 -12.04 17.44 0.06
CA GLN A 145 -11.62 18.83 -0.03
C GLN A 145 -11.99 19.58 1.24
N LYS A 146 -11.05 20.30 1.83
CA LYS A 146 -11.24 21.09 3.06
C LYS A 146 -11.88 20.29 4.20
N GLY A 147 -11.45 19.04 4.39
CA GLY A 147 -11.93 18.16 5.45
C GLY A 147 -13.33 17.59 5.24
N ARG A 148 -13.89 17.67 4.03
CA ARG A 148 -15.20 17.12 3.67
C ARG A 148 -15.06 16.20 2.48
N VAL A 149 -15.87 15.13 2.46
CA VAL A 149 -16.04 14.30 1.28
C VAL A 149 -16.87 15.09 0.28
N VAL A 150 -16.35 15.29 -0.92
CA VAL A 150 -17.03 16.02 -2.02
C VAL A 150 -17.63 15.03 -3.03
N ASP A 151 -16.99 13.85 -3.18
CA ASP A 151 -17.52 12.75 -3.99
C ASP A 151 -16.96 11.43 -3.51
N ALA A 152 -17.70 10.33 -3.75
CA ALA A 152 -17.26 8.97 -3.41
C ALA A 152 -18.02 7.94 -4.26
N GLY A 153 -17.28 7.02 -4.88
CA GLY A 153 -17.87 6.00 -5.75
C GLY A 153 -16.83 5.17 -6.49
N PRO A 154 -17.28 4.28 -7.37
CA PRO A 154 -16.41 3.62 -8.33
C PRO A 154 -15.56 4.63 -9.08
N THR A 155 -14.30 4.29 -9.33
CA THR A 155 -13.33 5.26 -9.90
C THR A 155 -13.83 5.90 -11.20
N ASP A 156 -14.49 5.12 -12.08
CA ASP A 156 -15.00 5.64 -13.37
C ASP A 156 -16.15 6.63 -13.17
N GLU A 157 -17.03 6.42 -12.20
CA GLU A 157 -18.15 7.30 -11.89
C GLU A 157 -17.65 8.64 -11.29
N VAL A 158 -16.71 8.56 -10.35
CA VAL A 158 -16.11 9.75 -9.73
C VAL A 158 -15.29 10.58 -10.74
N LEU A 159 -14.64 9.93 -11.71
CA LEU A 159 -13.98 10.63 -12.80
C LEU A 159 -14.99 11.33 -13.71
N ALA A 160 -16.09 10.64 -14.05
CA ALA A 160 -17.13 11.19 -14.92
C ALA A 160 -17.90 12.36 -14.28
N SER A 161 -17.97 12.41 -12.94
CA SER A 161 -18.63 13.51 -12.21
C SER A 161 -17.89 14.85 -12.32
N GLY A 162 -16.58 14.82 -12.63
CA GLY A 162 -15.72 16.00 -12.64
C GLY A 162 -15.21 16.44 -11.26
N ALA A 163 -15.66 15.79 -10.18
CA ALA A 163 -15.32 16.19 -8.81
C ALA A 163 -13.80 16.15 -8.53
N VAL A 164 -13.06 15.26 -9.18
CA VAL A 164 -11.59 15.21 -9.06
C VAL A 164 -10.96 16.45 -9.69
N GLY A 165 -11.39 16.83 -10.90
CA GLY A 165 -10.92 18.05 -11.57
C GLY A 165 -11.16 19.30 -10.75
N ASP A 166 -12.36 19.45 -10.22
CA ASP A 166 -12.76 20.58 -9.38
C ASP A 166 -11.94 20.61 -8.08
N ALA A 167 -11.75 19.47 -7.42
CA ALA A 167 -11.01 19.38 -6.15
C ALA A 167 -9.53 19.77 -6.30
N PHE A 168 -8.91 19.40 -7.42
CA PHE A 168 -7.49 19.66 -7.69
C PHE A 168 -7.25 20.84 -8.63
N SER A 169 -8.30 21.52 -9.09
CA SER A 169 -8.22 22.61 -10.08
C SER A 169 -7.48 22.21 -11.36
N MET A 170 -7.79 21.03 -11.88
CA MET A 170 -7.17 20.44 -13.05
C MET A 170 -8.23 19.96 -14.04
N ASP A 171 -7.92 20.07 -15.35
CA ASP A 171 -8.72 19.42 -16.39
C ASP A 171 -8.27 17.94 -16.49
N ILE A 172 -9.15 17.03 -16.14
CA ILE A 172 -8.89 15.59 -16.21
C ILE A 172 -9.68 15.03 -17.38
N CYS A 173 -8.98 14.49 -18.40
CA CYS A 173 -9.63 13.81 -19.50
C CYS A 173 -10.05 12.40 -19.05
N PRO A 174 -11.33 12.01 -19.20
CA PRO A 174 -11.81 10.68 -18.83
C PRO A 174 -11.12 9.53 -19.59
N HIS A 175 -10.39 9.83 -20.68
CA HIS A 175 -9.66 8.87 -21.50
C HIS A 175 -8.22 8.59 -21.01
N ASP A 176 -7.73 9.34 -20.03
CA ASP A 176 -6.35 9.23 -19.54
C ASP A 176 -6.15 8.13 -18.49
N ARG A 177 -7.12 7.21 -18.34
CA ARG A 177 -6.88 6.01 -17.55
C ARG A 177 -5.82 5.16 -18.24
N PRO A 178 -4.60 5.09 -17.74
CA PRO A 178 -3.59 4.22 -18.32
C PRO A 178 -4.06 2.78 -18.11
N ARG A 179 -4.40 2.10 -19.20
CA ARG A 179 -4.73 0.68 -19.17
C ARG A 179 -3.49 -0.09 -18.77
N PHE A 180 -3.60 -0.93 -17.72
CA PHE A 180 -2.57 -1.93 -17.45
C PHE A 180 -2.51 -2.90 -18.62
N ALA A 181 -1.42 -2.89 -19.37
CA ALA A 181 -0.98 -4.09 -20.03
C ALA A 181 -0.49 -5.04 -18.92
N GLU A 182 -1.15 -6.16 -18.73
CA GLU A 182 -0.61 -7.25 -17.93
C GLU A 182 0.78 -7.57 -18.47
N ARG A 183 1.80 -7.58 -17.59
CA ARG A 183 3.14 -8.01 -17.99
C ARG A 183 3.02 -9.48 -18.38
N GLY A 184 2.84 -9.75 -19.67
CA GLY A 184 2.75 -11.13 -20.18
C GLY A 184 2.03 -11.27 -21.51
N GLU A 185 1.35 -10.25 -22.05
CA GLU A 185 0.70 -10.37 -23.35
C GLU A 185 1.12 -9.21 -24.28
N ASP A 186 1.95 -9.59 -25.26
CA ASP A 186 2.14 -8.96 -26.56
C ASP A 186 2.80 -7.57 -26.65
N PHE A 187 4.11 -7.59 -26.55
CA PHE A 187 4.96 -6.60 -27.22
C PHE A 187 5.33 -7.06 -28.67
N GLU A 188 4.55 -7.95 -29.26
CA GLU A 188 4.64 -8.31 -30.68
C GLU A 188 3.47 -7.68 -31.42
N GLY A 189 3.67 -6.51 -32.05
CA GLY A 189 2.67 -6.01 -33.00
C GLY A 189 2.60 -4.51 -33.22
N ARG A 190 3.73 -3.77 -33.22
CA ARG A 190 3.77 -2.43 -33.84
C ARG A 190 5.14 -2.09 -34.43
N ALA A 191 5.60 -2.88 -35.35
CA ALA A 191 6.80 -2.59 -36.14
C ALA A 191 6.61 -2.87 -37.65
N GLU A 192 5.40 -2.76 -38.18
CA GLU A 192 5.17 -2.85 -39.60
C GLU A 192 3.94 -2.01 -40.02
N THR A 193 4.06 -0.70 -40.04
CA THR A 193 3.21 0.14 -40.94
C THR A 193 3.79 1.57 -41.04
N GLU A 194 5.08 1.72 -41.33
CA GLU A 194 5.63 2.96 -41.89
C GLU A 194 6.74 2.64 -42.88
N ARG A 195 6.40 1.97 -43.98
CA ARG A 195 7.10 2.03 -45.29
C ARG A 195 6.12 1.64 -46.37
N GLY A 196 5.50 2.62 -46.98
CA GLY A 196 4.68 2.53 -48.17
C GLY A 196 4.37 3.92 -48.67
#